data_c9beac4838ced3180795c50f0dd3a6ab
#
_entry.id   c9beac4838ced3180795c50f0dd3a6ab
#
_cell.length_a   1.000
_cell.length_b   1.000
_cell.length_c   1.000
_cell.angle_alpha   90.00
_cell.angle_beta   90.00
_cell.angle_gamma   90.00
#
_symmetry.space_group_name_H-M   'P 1'
#
loop_
_entity.id
_entity.type
_entity.pdbx_description
1 polymer ?
#
loop_
_entity_poly.entity_id
_entity_poly.type
_entity_poly.pdbx_seq_one_letter_code
_entity_poly.pdbx_strand_id
1 'polypeptide(L)'
;MKRIGRPRIRRWSTDRLVRLALAHGGAPRGWAAIARLHARGSPGMLAQIEALVRSPRARRRALGLDIAAQLRAPSRLRDFPGVPYALEATQAMLVAGLADAHASVVQSAIAGLGHRPTPAALPALLAHLSHADARVRFALAYTLGSYADPQATAALLRLAADADDDARDWATFSLGTISEADGDEIRNVLWTNAHDANRDIRGEAVVGLARRGDARVVDLLKVRLLEDDCRIYELEAVQEMPSSELLEMLHRLRDGIEHTPHLDPRWYTHLLEAIDACQLVAEATA
;
A
#
# COMPACT_ATOMS: atom_id res chain seq x y z
N MET A 1 -26.84 -29.95 6.36
CA MET A 1 -26.23 -28.70 5.86
C MET A 1 -25.71 -28.94 4.44
N LYS A 2 -26.39 -28.39 3.42
CA LYS A 2 -25.94 -28.47 2.02
C LYS A 2 -24.76 -27.53 1.84
N ARG A 3 -23.55 -28.06 1.53
CA ARG A 3 -22.40 -27.26 1.11
C ARG A 3 -22.78 -26.52 -0.18
N ILE A 4 -23.00 -25.21 -0.08
CA ILE A 4 -23.13 -24.35 -1.25
C ILE A 4 -21.75 -24.34 -1.94
N GLY A 5 -21.63 -25.13 -3.01
CA GLY A 5 -20.41 -25.23 -3.80
C GLY A 5 -20.03 -23.85 -4.33
N ARG A 6 -18.86 -23.34 -3.95
CA ARG A 6 -18.29 -22.11 -4.54
C ARG A 6 -18.26 -22.31 -6.06
N PRO A 7 -18.90 -21.46 -6.86
CA PRO A 7 -18.91 -21.60 -8.31
C PRO A 7 -17.47 -21.65 -8.82
N ARG A 8 -17.17 -22.65 -9.68
CA ARG A 8 -15.85 -22.83 -10.30
C ARG A 8 -15.57 -21.69 -11.29
N ILE A 9 -15.27 -20.50 -10.80
CA ILE A 9 -14.96 -19.26 -11.57
C ILE A 9 -13.78 -19.47 -12.54
N ARG A 10 -12.95 -20.49 -12.33
CA ARG A 10 -11.84 -20.89 -13.22
C ARG A 10 -12.25 -21.19 -14.68
N ARG A 11 -13.52 -21.53 -14.93
CA ARG A 11 -14.05 -21.91 -16.25
C ARG A 11 -14.75 -20.77 -17.00
N TRP A 12 -14.84 -19.55 -16.41
CA TRP A 12 -15.54 -18.48 -17.11
C TRP A 12 -14.71 -17.94 -18.28
N SER A 13 -15.40 -17.65 -19.40
CA SER A 13 -14.76 -17.00 -20.54
C SER A 13 -14.22 -15.62 -20.16
N THR A 14 -13.23 -15.15 -20.93
CA THR A 14 -12.65 -13.81 -20.75
C THR A 14 -13.71 -12.73 -20.86
N ASP A 15 -14.61 -12.82 -21.85
CA ASP A 15 -15.72 -11.88 -22.03
C ASP A 15 -16.68 -11.83 -20.84
N ARG A 16 -16.95 -12.98 -20.21
CA ARG A 16 -17.77 -13.02 -19.01
C ARG A 16 -17.09 -12.32 -17.83
N LEU A 17 -15.79 -12.50 -17.65
CA LEU A 17 -15.03 -11.84 -16.61
C LEU A 17 -14.95 -10.32 -16.85
N VAL A 18 -14.74 -9.89 -18.09
CA VAL A 18 -14.74 -8.47 -18.48
C VAL A 18 -16.10 -7.83 -18.19
N ARG A 19 -17.21 -8.51 -18.56
CA ARG A 19 -18.56 -8.01 -18.24
C ARG A 19 -18.77 -7.91 -16.73
N LEU A 20 -18.31 -8.89 -15.96
CA LEU A 20 -18.43 -8.90 -14.49
C LEU A 20 -17.62 -7.74 -13.87
N ALA A 21 -16.38 -7.55 -14.30
CA ALA A 21 -15.54 -6.44 -13.86
C ALA A 21 -16.20 -5.08 -14.16
N LEU A 22 -16.72 -4.91 -15.39
CA LEU A 22 -17.47 -3.71 -15.76
C LEU A 22 -18.77 -3.53 -14.96
N ALA A 23 -19.48 -4.57 -14.63
CA ALA A 23 -20.73 -4.48 -13.88
C ALA A 23 -20.51 -4.09 -12.41
N HIS A 24 -19.45 -4.60 -11.79
CA HIS A 24 -19.20 -4.44 -10.36
C HIS A 24 -18.09 -3.45 -9.98
N GLY A 25 -17.31 -2.93 -10.95
CA GLY A 25 -16.26 -1.93 -10.73
C GLY A 25 -15.32 -2.27 -9.57
N GLY A 26 -15.11 -1.31 -8.66
CA GLY A 26 -14.25 -1.46 -7.48
C GLY A 26 -14.79 -2.37 -6.36
N ALA A 27 -15.97 -2.96 -6.50
CA ALA A 27 -16.49 -3.90 -5.52
C ALA A 27 -15.69 -5.23 -5.53
N PRO A 28 -15.69 -6.01 -4.43
CA PRO A 28 -14.91 -7.26 -4.32
C PRO A 28 -15.12 -8.25 -5.46
N ARG A 29 -16.35 -8.32 -6.02
CA ARG A 29 -16.66 -9.17 -7.17
C ARG A 29 -16.00 -8.70 -8.47
N GLY A 30 -15.89 -7.39 -8.66
CA GLY A 30 -15.18 -6.79 -9.79
C GLY A 30 -13.69 -7.09 -9.73
N TRP A 31 -13.07 -6.86 -8.59
CA TRP A 31 -11.66 -7.17 -8.35
C TRP A 31 -11.36 -8.66 -8.48
N ALA A 32 -12.24 -9.55 -7.99
CA ALA A 32 -12.09 -10.98 -8.18
C ALA A 32 -12.10 -11.39 -9.67
N ALA A 33 -12.86 -10.69 -10.51
CA ALA A 33 -12.86 -10.91 -11.96
C ALA A 33 -11.55 -10.40 -12.60
N ILE A 34 -11.08 -9.22 -12.24
CA ILE A 34 -9.80 -8.64 -12.69
C ILE A 34 -8.63 -9.56 -12.32
N ALA A 35 -8.56 -10.02 -11.06
CA ALA A 35 -7.52 -10.95 -10.61
C ALA A 35 -7.48 -12.27 -11.42
N ARG A 36 -8.62 -12.71 -11.95
CA ARG A 36 -8.68 -13.87 -12.87
C ARG A 36 -8.20 -13.53 -14.28
N LEU A 37 -8.39 -12.29 -14.72
CA LEU A 37 -7.90 -11.82 -16.00
C LEU A 37 -6.38 -11.63 -15.99
N HIS A 38 -5.80 -11.22 -14.86
CA HIS A 38 -4.34 -11.11 -14.68
C HIS A 38 -3.59 -12.42 -15.04
N ALA A 39 -4.16 -13.58 -14.74
CA ALA A 39 -3.52 -14.87 -14.97
C ALA A 39 -3.73 -15.43 -16.41
N ARG A 40 -4.15 -14.61 -17.36
CA ARG A 40 -4.52 -15.05 -18.73
C ARG A 40 -3.65 -14.45 -19.83
N GLY A 41 -2.41 -14.07 -19.52
CA GLY A 41 -1.48 -13.50 -20.50
C GLY A 41 -1.35 -14.38 -21.74
N SER A 42 -1.74 -13.81 -22.88
CA SER A 42 -1.70 -14.43 -24.21
C SER A 42 -1.83 -13.33 -25.26
N PRO A 43 -1.46 -13.58 -26.55
CA PRO A 43 -1.66 -12.61 -27.62
C PRO A 43 -3.11 -12.14 -27.73
N GLY A 44 -4.08 -13.05 -27.61
CA GLY A 44 -5.50 -12.71 -27.64
C GLY A 44 -5.96 -11.85 -26.45
N MET A 45 -5.40 -12.06 -25.24
CA MET A 45 -5.69 -11.22 -24.08
C MET A 45 -5.07 -9.82 -24.24
N LEU A 46 -3.85 -9.73 -24.77
CA LEU A 46 -3.21 -8.46 -25.07
C LEU A 46 -4.04 -7.63 -26.07
N ALA A 47 -4.46 -8.24 -27.17
CA ALA A 47 -5.33 -7.58 -28.15
C ALA A 47 -6.66 -7.11 -27.55
N GLN A 48 -7.22 -7.86 -26.60
CA GLN A 48 -8.44 -7.47 -25.88
C GLN A 48 -8.20 -6.28 -24.93
N ILE A 49 -7.06 -6.23 -24.24
CA ILE A 49 -6.65 -5.08 -23.43
C ILE A 49 -6.50 -3.85 -24.32
N GLU A 50 -5.81 -3.97 -25.47
CA GLU A 50 -5.67 -2.89 -26.44
C GLU A 50 -7.03 -2.35 -26.91
N ALA A 51 -7.99 -3.22 -27.18
CA ALA A 51 -9.34 -2.80 -27.54
C ALA A 51 -10.07 -2.09 -26.39
N LEU A 52 -9.82 -2.50 -25.13
CA LEU A 52 -10.36 -1.82 -23.96
C LEU A 52 -9.76 -0.42 -23.78
N VAL A 53 -8.44 -0.27 -23.86
CA VAL A 53 -7.77 1.04 -23.64
C VAL A 53 -8.07 2.04 -24.77
N ARG A 54 -8.43 1.58 -25.96
CA ARG A 54 -8.89 2.43 -27.09
C ARG A 54 -10.40 2.76 -27.04
N SER A 55 -11.13 2.26 -26.02
CA SER A 55 -12.59 2.45 -25.95
C SER A 55 -12.96 3.94 -25.74
N PRO A 56 -14.05 4.44 -26.36
CA PRO A 56 -14.56 5.78 -26.08
C PRO A 56 -15.06 5.93 -24.63
N ARG A 57 -15.33 4.82 -23.93
CA ARG A 57 -15.86 4.81 -22.56
C ARG A 57 -14.71 4.72 -21.56
N ALA A 58 -14.52 5.76 -20.73
CA ALA A 58 -13.47 5.83 -19.72
C ALA A 58 -13.40 4.59 -18.83
N ARG A 59 -14.55 4.08 -18.35
CA ARG A 59 -14.62 2.86 -17.53
C ARG A 59 -14.03 1.62 -18.20
N ARG A 60 -14.11 1.51 -19.53
CA ARG A 60 -13.48 0.41 -20.26
C ARG A 60 -11.98 0.62 -20.41
N ARG A 61 -11.55 1.89 -20.62
CA ARG A 61 -10.12 2.22 -20.66
C ARG A 61 -9.45 1.94 -19.33
N ALA A 62 -10.04 2.40 -18.22
CA ALA A 62 -9.56 2.10 -16.87
C ALA A 62 -9.44 0.58 -16.63
N LEU A 63 -10.49 -0.20 -16.92
CA LEU A 63 -10.42 -1.66 -16.80
C LEU A 63 -9.29 -2.27 -17.65
N GLY A 64 -9.06 -1.76 -18.85
CA GLY A 64 -7.95 -2.22 -19.70
C GLY A 64 -6.60 -2.02 -19.01
N LEU A 65 -6.39 -0.87 -18.38
CA LEU A 65 -5.18 -0.55 -17.62
C LEU A 65 -5.08 -1.37 -16.33
N ASP A 66 -6.19 -1.57 -15.58
CA ASP A 66 -6.21 -2.43 -14.40
C ASP A 66 -5.78 -3.87 -14.74
N ILE A 67 -6.22 -4.40 -15.88
CA ILE A 67 -5.81 -5.73 -16.33
C ILE A 67 -4.35 -5.73 -16.78
N ALA A 68 -3.91 -4.71 -17.53
CA ALA A 68 -2.53 -4.55 -17.99
C ALA A 68 -1.53 -4.51 -16.82
N ALA A 69 -1.90 -3.84 -15.73
CA ALA A 69 -1.08 -3.62 -14.54
C ALA A 69 -0.42 -4.90 -13.99
N GLN A 70 -1.13 -6.02 -14.02
CA GLN A 70 -0.64 -7.28 -13.42
C GLN A 70 -0.81 -8.48 -14.37
N LEU A 71 -0.87 -8.26 -15.70
CA LEU A 71 -1.02 -9.35 -16.66
C LEU A 71 0.18 -10.29 -16.60
N ARG A 72 -0.08 -11.59 -16.45
CA ARG A 72 0.93 -12.64 -16.28
C ARG A 72 0.66 -13.80 -17.22
N ALA A 73 1.73 -14.47 -17.66
CA ALA A 73 1.62 -15.73 -18.37
C ALA A 73 0.93 -16.78 -17.48
N PRO A 74 0.07 -17.65 -18.02
CA PRO A 74 -0.55 -18.72 -17.27
C PRO A 74 0.49 -19.62 -16.60
N SER A 75 0.39 -19.83 -15.28
CA SER A 75 1.24 -20.76 -14.55
C SER A 75 0.54 -22.09 -14.33
N ARG A 76 1.28 -23.20 -14.47
CA ARG A 76 0.83 -24.54 -14.10
C ARG A 76 1.06 -24.83 -12.61
N LEU A 77 1.98 -24.11 -11.98
CA LEU A 77 2.29 -24.23 -10.55
C LEU A 77 1.23 -23.51 -9.74
N ARG A 78 0.76 -24.19 -8.66
CA ARG A 78 -0.38 -23.68 -7.87
C ARG A 78 -0.02 -22.41 -7.11
N ASP A 79 1.20 -22.33 -6.61
CA ASP A 79 1.68 -21.26 -5.72
C ASP A 79 2.62 -20.26 -6.42
N PHE A 80 2.80 -20.40 -7.73
CA PHE A 80 3.59 -19.48 -8.54
C PHE A 80 2.67 -18.61 -9.41
N PRO A 81 2.65 -17.28 -9.21
CA PRO A 81 1.70 -16.37 -9.88
C PRO A 81 1.95 -16.20 -11.39
N GLY A 82 2.99 -16.82 -11.96
CA GLY A 82 3.42 -16.63 -13.33
C GLY A 82 4.30 -15.38 -13.51
N VAL A 83 5.05 -15.36 -14.63
CA VAL A 83 5.90 -14.21 -15.00
C VAL A 83 5.07 -13.11 -15.66
N PRO A 84 5.49 -11.83 -15.56
CA PRO A 84 4.85 -10.74 -16.29
C PRO A 84 4.75 -11.06 -17.78
N TYR A 85 3.58 -10.81 -18.36
CA TYR A 85 3.33 -11.02 -19.80
C TYR A 85 3.33 -9.69 -20.52
N ALA A 86 4.06 -9.61 -21.65
CA ALA A 86 4.17 -8.42 -22.50
C ALA A 86 4.48 -7.13 -21.71
N LEU A 87 5.53 -7.18 -20.87
CA LEU A 87 5.85 -6.13 -19.90
C LEU A 87 5.96 -4.76 -20.58
N GLU A 88 6.79 -4.63 -21.61
CA GLU A 88 7.01 -3.36 -22.32
C GLU A 88 5.71 -2.80 -22.95
N ALA A 89 4.93 -3.65 -23.62
CA ALA A 89 3.67 -3.23 -24.22
C ALA A 89 2.66 -2.75 -23.17
N THR A 90 2.57 -3.44 -22.04
CA THR A 90 1.66 -3.04 -20.95
C THR A 90 2.16 -1.79 -20.22
N GLN A 91 3.47 -1.62 -20.02
CA GLN A 91 4.04 -0.37 -19.51
C GLN A 91 3.75 0.81 -20.44
N ALA A 92 3.91 0.63 -21.76
CA ALA A 92 3.59 1.67 -22.74
C ALA A 92 2.11 2.09 -22.69
N MET A 93 1.18 1.13 -22.49
CA MET A 93 -0.24 1.44 -22.32
C MET A 93 -0.50 2.22 -21.03
N LEU A 94 0.15 1.85 -19.93
CA LEU A 94 0.03 2.54 -18.64
C LEU A 94 0.57 3.98 -18.76
N VAL A 95 1.73 4.17 -19.35
CA VAL A 95 2.30 5.52 -19.58
C VAL A 95 1.38 6.37 -20.45
N ALA A 96 0.84 5.80 -21.54
CA ALA A 96 -0.13 6.52 -22.38
C ALA A 96 -1.40 6.89 -21.62
N GLY A 97 -1.84 6.05 -20.69
CA GLY A 97 -3.00 6.30 -19.84
C GLY A 97 -2.87 7.49 -18.88
N LEU A 98 -1.64 7.93 -18.59
CA LEU A 98 -1.40 9.14 -17.76
C LEU A 98 -1.92 10.42 -18.43
N ALA A 99 -2.01 10.46 -19.75
CA ALA A 99 -2.52 11.61 -20.50
C ALA A 99 -4.05 11.57 -20.75
N ASP A 100 -4.77 10.65 -20.12
CA ASP A 100 -6.23 10.53 -20.32
C ASP A 100 -6.98 11.70 -19.66
N ALA A 101 -8.04 12.15 -20.31
CA ALA A 101 -8.88 13.25 -19.81
C ALA A 101 -9.72 12.88 -18.57
N HIS A 102 -9.83 11.59 -18.22
CA HIS A 102 -10.68 11.11 -17.11
C HIS A 102 -9.81 10.66 -15.94
N ALA A 103 -10.00 11.27 -14.80
CA ALA A 103 -9.26 10.97 -13.56
C ALA A 103 -9.23 9.47 -13.22
N SER A 104 -10.33 8.73 -13.42
CA SER A 104 -10.34 7.28 -13.16
C SER A 104 -9.43 6.46 -14.07
N VAL A 105 -9.15 6.93 -15.27
CA VAL A 105 -8.20 6.27 -16.20
C VAL A 105 -6.77 6.61 -15.78
N VAL A 106 -6.51 7.87 -15.45
CA VAL A 106 -5.23 8.34 -14.90
C VAL A 106 -4.90 7.58 -13.61
N GLN A 107 -5.87 7.44 -12.70
CA GLN A 107 -5.71 6.68 -11.46
C GLN A 107 -5.30 5.21 -11.74
N SER A 108 -6.00 4.51 -12.65
CA SER A 108 -5.65 3.13 -13.04
C SER A 108 -4.26 3.05 -13.69
N ALA A 109 -3.88 4.06 -14.49
CA ALA A 109 -2.56 4.15 -15.10
C ALA A 109 -1.46 4.28 -14.04
N ILE A 110 -1.61 5.22 -13.11
CA ILE A 110 -0.66 5.47 -12.01
C ILE A 110 -0.53 4.20 -11.15
N ALA A 111 -1.63 3.64 -10.65
CA ALA A 111 -1.61 2.44 -9.82
C ALA A 111 -0.98 1.25 -10.57
N GLY A 112 -1.23 1.15 -11.87
CA GLY A 112 -0.62 0.14 -12.73
C GLY A 112 0.90 0.28 -12.83
N LEU A 113 1.43 1.49 -12.86
CA LEU A 113 2.86 1.78 -12.85
C LEU A 113 3.52 1.47 -11.50
N GLY A 114 2.77 1.48 -10.39
CA GLY A 114 3.24 0.95 -9.11
C GLY A 114 3.51 -0.57 -9.14
N HIS A 115 2.71 -1.31 -9.92
CA HIS A 115 2.93 -2.75 -10.14
C HIS A 115 3.95 -3.06 -11.24
N ARG A 116 4.19 -2.13 -12.15
CA ARG A 116 5.10 -2.26 -13.31
C ARG A 116 5.95 -1.00 -13.45
N PRO A 117 6.80 -0.69 -12.44
CA PRO A 117 7.57 0.53 -12.46
C PRO A 117 8.51 0.56 -13.68
N THR A 118 8.64 1.74 -14.25
CA THR A 118 9.63 2.05 -15.28
C THR A 118 10.15 3.46 -15.03
N PRO A 119 11.47 3.66 -14.93
CA PRO A 119 12.05 4.98 -14.64
C PRO A 119 11.58 6.06 -15.63
N ALA A 120 11.35 5.69 -16.89
CA ALA A 120 10.87 6.60 -17.93
C ALA A 120 9.48 7.20 -17.64
N ALA A 121 8.66 6.60 -16.76
CA ALA A 121 7.35 7.11 -16.40
C ALA A 121 7.42 8.22 -15.32
N LEU A 122 8.50 8.34 -14.57
CA LEU A 122 8.58 9.23 -13.40
C LEU A 122 8.24 10.70 -13.74
N PRO A 123 8.76 11.34 -14.79
CA PRO A 123 8.39 12.72 -15.11
C PRO A 123 6.89 12.90 -15.39
N ALA A 124 6.27 11.93 -16.05
CA ALA A 124 4.84 11.96 -16.35
C ALA A 124 3.98 11.70 -15.10
N LEU A 125 4.44 10.85 -14.17
CA LEU A 125 3.80 10.65 -12.86
C LEU A 125 3.83 11.94 -12.04
N LEU A 126 4.97 12.60 -11.95
CA LEU A 126 5.16 13.84 -11.18
C LEU A 126 4.27 14.99 -11.68
N ALA A 127 3.87 15.00 -12.94
CA ALA A 127 2.93 15.98 -13.48
C ALA A 127 1.53 15.91 -12.80
N HIS A 128 1.21 14.82 -12.12
CA HIS A 128 -0.06 14.62 -11.40
C HIS A 128 0.00 14.99 -9.90
N LEU A 129 1.13 15.50 -9.42
CA LEU A 129 1.35 15.80 -8.01
C LEU A 129 0.31 16.79 -7.41
N SER A 130 -0.21 17.69 -8.22
CA SER A 130 -1.26 18.65 -7.83
C SER A 130 -2.59 18.37 -8.54
N HIS A 131 -2.88 17.11 -8.89
CA HIS A 131 -4.11 16.75 -9.57
C HIS A 131 -5.33 17.07 -8.70
N ALA A 132 -6.40 17.62 -9.29
CA ALA A 132 -7.60 18.05 -8.55
C ALA A 132 -8.33 16.88 -7.85
N ASP A 133 -8.34 15.70 -8.47
CA ASP A 133 -8.95 14.49 -7.88
C ASP A 133 -7.97 13.84 -6.88
N ALA A 134 -8.37 13.80 -5.61
CA ALA A 134 -7.58 13.21 -4.52
C ALA A 134 -7.23 11.73 -4.76
N ARG A 135 -8.10 10.97 -5.42
CA ARG A 135 -7.84 9.55 -5.74
C ARG A 135 -6.65 9.39 -6.70
N VAL A 136 -6.38 10.38 -7.54
CA VAL A 136 -5.19 10.40 -8.40
C VAL A 136 -3.95 10.67 -7.56
N ARG A 137 -4.01 11.62 -6.62
CA ARG A 137 -2.90 11.92 -5.70
C ARG A 137 -2.61 10.74 -4.74
N PHE A 138 -3.66 10.09 -4.22
CA PHE A 138 -3.54 8.82 -3.48
C PHE A 138 -2.81 7.73 -4.30
N ALA A 139 -3.24 7.48 -5.53
CA ALA A 139 -2.59 6.50 -6.39
C ALA A 139 -1.12 6.87 -6.65
N LEU A 140 -0.82 8.16 -6.76
CA LEU A 140 0.54 8.67 -6.93
C LEU A 140 1.40 8.41 -5.67
N ALA A 141 0.87 8.68 -4.47
CA ALA A 141 1.55 8.41 -3.21
C ALA A 141 1.93 6.92 -3.06
N TYR A 142 0.98 6.03 -3.35
CA TYR A 142 1.22 4.58 -3.39
C TYR A 142 2.31 4.19 -4.40
N THR A 143 2.26 4.77 -5.61
CA THR A 143 3.13 4.39 -6.72
C THR A 143 4.56 4.88 -6.53
N LEU A 144 4.75 6.11 -6.05
CA LEU A 144 6.07 6.72 -5.89
C LEU A 144 6.93 6.01 -4.85
N GLY A 145 6.36 5.32 -3.87
CA GLY A 145 7.10 4.48 -2.92
C GLY A 145 7.95 3.39 -3.58
N SER A 146 7.58 2.96 -4.79
CA SER A 146 8.34 1.94 -5.55
C SER A 146 9.48 2.53 -6.43
N TYR A 147 9.68 3.85 -6.42
CA TYR A 147 10.72 4.53 -7.19
C TYR A 147 11.87 4.99 -6.27
N ALA A 148 13.02 4.35 -6.36
CA ALA A 148 14.24 4.77 -5.66
C ALA A 148 14.88 5.97 -6.38
N ASP A 149 14.20 7.13 -6.33
CA ASP A 149 14.58 8.35 -7.03
C ASP A 149 14.36 9.58 -6.13
N PRO A 150 15.33 10.51 -6.01
CA PRO A 150 15.17 11.71 -5.18
C PRO A 150 13.97 12.58 -5.55
N GLN A 151 13.55 12.63 -6.82
CA GLN A 151 12.36 13.37 -7.23
C GLN A 151 11.06 12.69 -6.74
N ALA A 152 11.04 11.35 -6.69
CA ALA A 152 9.93 10.61 -6.11
C ALA A 152 9.86 10.87 -4.60
N THR A 153 10.99 10.86 -3.89
CA THR A 153 11.06 11.21 -2.46
C THR A 153 10.56 12.64 -2.21
N ALA A 154 11.03 13.63 -2.98
CA ALA A 154 10.55 15.01 -2.86
C ALA A 154 9.04 15.16 -3.12
N ALA A 155 8.49 14.38 -4.04
CA ALA A 155 7.04 14.34 -4.29
C ALA A 155 6.27 13.69 -3.14
N LEU A 156 6.79 12.61 -2.56
CA LEU A 156 6.20 11.97 -1.37
C LEU A 156 6.19 12.91 -0.16
N LEU A 157 7.25 13.68 0.07
CA LEU A 157 7.30 14.69 1.13
C LEU A 157 6.16 15.72 0.99
N ARG A 158 5.85 16.14 -0.25
CA ARG A 158 4.71 17.04 -0.51
C ARG A 158 3.37 16.35 -0.29
N LEU A 159 3.20 15.11 -0.72
CA LEU A 159 1.97 14.33 -0.54
C LEU A 159 1.73 13.94 0.93
N ALA A 160 2.80 13.80 1.72
CA ALA A 160 2.70 13.59 3.17
C ALA A 160 2.14 14.81 3.94
N ALA A 161 1.93 15.93 3.27
CA ALA A 161 1.22 17.11 3.76
C ALA A 161 -0.09 17.38 2.96
N ASP A 162 -0.62 16.38 2.25
CA ASP A 162 -1.85 16.51 1.45
C ASP A 162 -3.08 16.78 2.33
N ALA A 163 -4.03 17.53 1.80
CA ALA A 163 -5.30 17.79 2.46
C ALA A 163 -6.21 16.56 2.55
N ASP A 164 -6.02 15.60 1.64
CA ASP A 164 -6.75 14.33 1.61
C ASP A 164 -6.04 13.30 2.49
N ASP A 165 -6.76 12.71 3.43
CA ASP A 165 -6.21 11.77 4.41
C ASP A 165 -5.63 10.52 3.74
N ASP A 166 -6.29 9.97 2.74
CA ASP A 166 -5.81 8.74 2.07
C ASP A 166 -4.50 8.99 1.32
N ALA A 167 -4.36 10.16 0.65
CA ALA A 167 -3.13 10.54 -0.04
C ALA A 167 -1.99 10.79 0.96
N ARG A 168 -2.29 11.46 2.10
CA ARG A 168 -1.33 11.74 3.17
C ARG A 168 -0.88 10.45 3.88
N ASP A 169 -1.79 9.53 4.15
CA ASP A 169 -1.53 8.23 4.76
C ASP A 169 -0.56 7.40 3.91
N TRP A 170 -0.89 7.21 2.64
CA TRP A 170 -0.03 6.44 1.74
C TRP A 170 1.32 7.09 1.46
N ALA A 171 1.40 8.42 1.46
CA ALA A 171 2.68 9.10 1.36
C ALA A 171 3.53 8.91 2.61
N THR A 172 2.91 8.95 3.80
CA THR A 172 3.56 8.68 5.09
C THR A 172 4.06 7.25 5.17
N PHE A 173 3.23 6.27 4.81
CA PHE A 173 3.62 4.86 4.70
C PHE A 173 4.76 4.65 3.69
N SER A 174 4.67 5.28 2.51
CA SER A 174 5.71 5.16 1.48
C SER A 174 7.05 5.74 1.94
N LEU A 175 7.05 6.89 2.61
CA LEU A 175 8.24 7.47 3.20
C LEU A 175 8.75 6.66 4.40
N GLY A 176 7.85 6.24 5.28
CA GLY A 176 8.18 5.57 6.53
C GLY A 176 8.66 4.14 6.35
N THR A 177 7.99 3.37 5.48
CA THR A 177 8.11 1.91 5.44
C THR A 177 8.68 1.39 4.12
N ILE A 178 8.35 1.99 2.98
CA ILE A 178 8.80 1.47 1.68
C ILE A 178 10.13 2.08 1.26
N SER A 179 10.33 3.39 1.47
CA SER A 179 11.53 4.10 1.06
C SER A 179 12.68 3.88 2.03
N GLU A 180 13.84 3.51 1.49
CA GLU A 180 15.10 3.44 2.26
C GLU A 180 15.77 4.83 2.42
N ALA A 181 15.21 5.88 1.82
CA ALA A 181 15.73 7.23 1.96
C ALA A 181 15.61 7.73 3.40
N ASP A 182 16.62 8.46 3.86
CA ASP A 182 16.66 9.07 5.19
C ASP A 182 17.22 10.50 5.10
N GLY A 183 17.01 11.28 6.16
CA GLY A 183 17.47 12.64 6.29
C GLY A 183 16.52 13.49 7.12
N ASP A 184 16.99 14.65 7.54
CA ASP A 184 16.26 15.54 8.44
C ASP A 184 14.88 15.94 7.90
N GLU A 185 14.75 16.18 6.61
CA GLU A 185 13.49 16.56 5.99
C GLU A 185 12.44 15.43 6.10
N ILE A 186 12.84 14.18 5.83
CA ILE A 186 11.97 13.00 5.95
C ILE A 186 11.58 12.80 7.41
N ARG A 187 12.56 12.83 8.33
CA ARG A 187 12.31 12.65 9.78
C ARG A 187 11.40 13.75 10.33
N ASN A 188 11.54 14.99 9.86
CA ASN A 188 10.69 16.10 10.31
C ASN A 188 9.26 15.99 9.79
N VAL A 189 9.05 15.54 8.55
CA VAL A 189 7.70 15.28 8.01
C VAL A 189 7.06 14.10 8.74
N LEU A 190 7.77 13.00 8.97
CA LEU A 190 7.28 11.88 9.77
C LEU A 190 6.97 12.31 11.21
N TRP A 191 7.81 13.15 11.82
CA TRP A 191 7.54 13.69 13.17
C TRP A 191 6.27 14.55 13.22
N THR A 192 6.01 15.35 12.20
CA THR A 192 4.77 16.12 12.07
C THR A 192 3.56 15.17 11.97
N ASN A 193 3.67 14.14 11.12
CA ASN A 193 2.60 13.18 10.90
C ASN A 193 2.39 12.22 12.09
N ALA A 194 3.40 12.01 12.94
CA ALA A 194 3.24 11.32 14.21
C ALA A 194 2.26 12.03 15.18
N HIS A 195 1.85 13.26 14.87
CA HIS A 195 0.86 14.04 15.63
C HIS A 195 -0.40 14.37 14.80
N ASP A 196 -0.61 13.69 13.66
CA ASP A 196 -1.78 13.89 12.80
C ASP A 196 -3.08 13.54 13.54
N ALA A 197 -4.20 14.15 13.12
CA ALA A 197 -5.52 13.82 13.64
C ALA A 197 -5.96 12.40 13.24
N ASN A 198 -5.53 11.92 12.07
CA ASN A 198 -5.79 10.58 11.58
C ASN A 198 -4.85 9.57 12.26
N ARG A 199 -5.42 8.53 12.88
CA ARG A 199 -4.70 7.53 13.66
C ARG A 199 -3.78 6.63 12.83
N ASP A 200 -4.18 6.31 11.61
CA ASP A 200 -3.39 5.44 10.72
C ASP A 200 -2.13 6.21 10.28
N ILE A 201 -2.26 7.48 9.90
CA ILE A 201 -1.12 8.36 9.58
C ILE A 201 -0.15 8.48 10.75
N ARG A 202 -0.70 8.66 12.00
CA ARG A 202 0.16 8.69 13.20
C ARG A 202 0.95 7.41 13.38
N GLY A 203 0.30 6.26 13.19
CA GLY A 203 0.91 4.96 13.34
C GLY A 203 2.03 4.73 12.32
N GLU A 204 1.75 4.96 11.03
CA GLU A 204 2.74 4.83 9.96
C GLU A 204 3.96 5.74 10.20
N ALA A 205 3.73 6.95 10.67
CA ALA A 205 4.79 7.90 10.96
C ALA A 205 5.69 7.46 12.13
N VAL A 206 5.10 6.92 13.20
CA VAL A 206 5.85 6.43 14.37
C VAL A 206 6.72 5.23 13.99
N VAL A 207 6.18 4.27 13.23
CA VAL A 207 6.94 3.14 12.69
C VAL A 207 8.08 3.64 11.80
N GLY A 208 7.80 4.59 10.90
CA GLY A 208 8.80 5.15 9.99
C GLY A 208 9.95 5.87 10.70
N LEU A 209 9.69 6.56 11.80
CA LEU A 209 10.70 7.19 12.66
C LEU A 209 11.52 6.14 13.42
N ALA A 210 10.86 5.13 13.99
CA ALA A 210 11.52 4.04 14.72
C ALA A 210 12.52 3.28 13.82
N ARG A 211 12.12 2.95 12.59
CA ARG A 211 12.99 2.30 11.58
C ARG A 211 14.24 3.12 11.25
N ARG A 212 14.18 4.44 11.41
CA ARG A 212 15.31 5.37 11.18
C ARG A 212 16.12 5.66 12.46
N GLY A 213 15.78 5.01 13.57
CA GLY A 213 16.44 5.25 14.85
C GLY A 213 16.30 6.68 15.35
N ASP A 214 15.14 7.33 15.11
CA ASP A 214 14.91 8.69 15.60
C ASP A 214 14.62 8.67 17.12
N ALA A 215 15.54 9.20 17.91
CA ALA A 215 15.48 9.12 19.36
C ALA A 215 14.20 9.73 19.98
N ARG A 216 13.55 10.67 19.29
CA ARG A 216 12.29 11.29 19.76
C ARG A 216 11.15 10.29 19.91
N VAL A 217 11.24 9.15 19.21
CA VAL A 217 10.20 8.10 19.21
C VAL A 217 10.07 7.46 20.59
N VAL A 218 11.14 7.28 21.35
CA VAL A 218 11.08 6.62 22.67
C VAL A 218 10.17 7.37 23.63
N ASP A 219 10.34 8.70 23.71
CA ASP A 219 9.50 9.52 24.58
C ASP A 219 8.04 9.58 24.10
N LEU A 220 7.82 9.59 22.80
CA LEU A 220 6.49 9.52 22.22
C LEU A 220 5.81 8.18 22.56
N LEU A 221 6.52 7.06 22.44
CA LEU A 221 6.02 5.72 22.75
C LEU A 221 5.70 5.55 24.24
N LYS A 222 6.47 6.16 25.17
CA LYS A 222 6.13 6.15 26.60
C LYS A 222 4.73 6.70 26.87
N VAL A 223 4.29 7.68 26.10
CA VAL A 223 2.95 8.26 26.22
C VAL A 223 1.92 7.36 25.51
N ARG A 224 2.21 6.98 24.27
CA ARG A 224 1.27 6.26 23.40
C ARG A 224 0.92 4.86 23.90
N LEU A 225 1.87 4.14 24.50
CA LEU A 225 1.64 2.81 25.05
C LEU A 225 0.69 2.82 26.26
N LEU A 226 0.46 3.98 26.90
CA LEU A 226 -0.46 4.15 28.01
C LEU A 226 -1.83 4.69 27.58
N GLU A 227 -2.03 5.02 26.32
CA GLU A 227 -3.33 5.42 25.79
C GLU A 227 -4.26 4.20 25.64
N ASP A 228 -5.56 4.39 25.88
CA ASP A 228 -6.58 3.32 25.80
C ASP A 228 -6.69 2.68 24.40
N ASP A 229 -6.15 3.33 23.37
CA ASP A 229 -6.22 2.91 21.99
C ASP A 229 -4.87 2.55 21.38
N CYS A 230 -3.91 2.08 22.19
CA CYS A 230 -2.65 1.54 21.71
C CYS A 230 -2.88 0.47 20.62
N ARG A 231 -2.33 0.70 19.44
CA ARG A 231 -2.54 -0.14 18.26
C ARG A 231 -1.28 -0.97 17.92
N ILE A 232 -1.36 -1.73 16.87
CA ILE A 232 -0.24 -2.55 16.38
C ILE A 232 0.95 -1.66 15.99
N TYR A 233 0.72 -0.47 15.45
CA TYR A 233 1.79 0.46 15.03
C TYR A 233 2.75 0.85 16.16
N GLU A 234 2.24 1.13 17.35
CA GLU A 234 3.08 1.46 18.50
C GLU A 234 3.95 0.27 18.90
N LEU A 235 3.40 -0.95 18.84
CA LEU A 235 4.12 -2.17 19.14
C LEU A 235 5.17 -2.52 18.07
N GLU A 236 4.84 -2.33 16.79
CA GLU A 236 5.79 -2.44 15.67
C GLU A 236 6.93 -1.42 15.82
N ALA A 237 6.62 -0.18 16.18
CA ALA A 237 7.65 0.83 16.40
C ALA A 237 8.58 0.48 17.55
N VAL A 238 8.06 -0.13 18.64
CA VAL A 238 8.91 -0.68 19.73
C VAL A 238 9.83 -1.78 19.21
N GLN A 239 9.33 -2.67 18.35
CA GLN A 239 10.14 -3.75 17.79
C GLN A 239 11.26 -3.22 16.88
N GLU A 240 10.98 -2.18 16.09
CA GLU A 240 11.98 -1.53 15.23
C GLU A 240 13.02 -0.72 16.03
N MET A 241 12.66 -0.19 17.19
CA MET A 241 13.54 0.61 18.05
C MET A 241 13.34 0.24 19.53
N PRO A 242 13.76 -0.96 19.97
CA PRO A 242 13.57 -1.42 21.32
C PRO A 242 14.41 -0.61 22.32
N SER A 243 13.82 -0.31 23.48
CA SER A 243 14.47 0.40 24.59
C SER A 243 14.03 -0.19 25.94
N SER A 244 14.99 -0.36 26.87
CA SER A 244 14.69 -0.80 28.24
C SER A 244 13.75 0.18 28.97
N GLU A 245 13.71 1.45 28.56
CA GLU A 245 12.84 2.48 29.13
C GLU A 245 11.35 2.24 28.85
N LEU A 246 11.01 1.41 27.85
CA LEU A 246 9.62 1.09 27.48
C LEU A 246 9.06 -0.13 28.21
N LEU A 247 9.89 -0.92 28.91
CA LEU A 247 9.48 -2.18 29.56
C LEU A 247 8.35 -1.98 30.57
N GLU A 248 8.43 -0.95 31.40
CA GLU A 248 7.41 -0.70 32.41
C GLU A 248 6.04 -0.44 31.77
N MET A 249 5.98 0.37 30.71
CA MET A 249 4.74 0.68 29.98
C MET A 249 4.17 -0.57 29.30
N LEU A 250 5.01 -1.38 28.68
CA LEU A 250 4.59 -2.63 28.05
C LEU A 250 4.06 -3.65 29.06
N HIS A 251 4.68 -3.77 30.22
CA HIS A 251 4.19 -4.65 31.29
C HIS A 251 2.85 -4.15 31.84
N ARG A 252 2.70 -2.84 32.10
CA ARG A 252 1.41 -2.24 32.48
C ARG A 252 0.32 -2.49 31.44
N LEU A 253 0.66 -2.35 30.16
CA LEU A 253 -0.25 -2.63 29.07
C LEU A 253 -0.69 -4.09 29.05
N ARG A 254 0.25 -5.04 29.22
CA ARG A 254 -0.03 -6.48 29.31
C ARG A 254 -0.94 -6.79 30.50
N ASP A 255 -0.62 -6.26 31.68
CA ASP A 255 -1.35 -6.56 32.91
C ASP A 255 -2.76 -5.96 32.89
N GLY A 256 -2.95 -4.82 32.18
CA GLY A 256 -4.26 -4.18 32.02
C GLY A 256 -5.24 -4.95 31.12
N ILE A 257 -4.75 -5.83 30.25
CA ILE A 257 -5.60 -6.57 29.29
C ILE A 257 -6.07 -7.95 29.76
N GLU A 258 -5.63 -8.45 30.93
CA GLU A 258 -6.01 -9.78 31.45
C GLU A 258 -7.51 -10.03 31.46
N HIS A 259 -8.34 -9.00 31.46
CA HIS A 259 -9.80 -9.08 31.53
C HIS A 259 -10.48 -8.51 30.28
N THR A 260 -9.74 -8.26 29.18
CA THR A 260 -10.31 -7.67 27.94
C THR A 260 -10.93 -8.78 27.08
N PRO A 261 -12.26 -8.86 26.97
CA PRO A 261 -12.91 -9.84 26.12
C PRO A 261 -12.65 -9.49 24.63
N HIS A 262 -12.30 -10.49 23.82
CA HIS A 262 -12.10 -10.35 22.37
C HIS A 262 -10.85 -9.57 21.94
N LEU A 263 -9.75 -9.69 22.68
CA LEU A 263 -8.46 -9.16 22.27
C LEU A 263 -8.03 -9.74 20.90
N ASP A 264 -7.55 -8.89 19.98
CA ASP A 264 -7.01 -9.35 18.71
C ASP A 264 -5.73 -10.19 18.96
N PRO A 265 -5.70 -11.47 18.55
CA PRO A 265 -4.52 -12.31 18.77
C PRO A 265 -3.24 -11.76 18.12
N ARG A 266 -3.34 -11.00 17.04
CA ARG A 266 -2.19 -10.38 16.37
C ARG A 266 -1.60 -9.27 17.24
N TRP A 267 -2.47 -8.40 17.76
CA TRP A 267 -2.05 -7.35 18.66
C TRP A 267 -1.31 -7.90 19.89
N TYR A 268 -1.85 -8.98 20.47
CA TYR A 268 -1.21 -9.64 21.62
C TYR A 268 0.16 -10.26 21.26
N THR A 269 0.29 -10.84 20.07
CA THR A 269 1.57 -11.35 19.59
C THR A 269 2.60 -10.22 19.48
N HIS A 270 2.24 -9.09 18.86
CA HIS A 270 3.14 -7.92 18.76
C HIS A 270 3.52 -7.37 20.13
N LEU A 271 2.61 -7.37 21.12
CA LEU A 271 2.94 -6.96 22.48
C LEU A 271 4.02 -7.84 23.11
N LEU A 272 3.88 -9.16 22.99
CA LEU A 272 4.89 -10.10 23.53
C LEU A 272 6.23 -9.93 22.84
N GLU A 273 6.24 -9.82 21.53
CA GLU A 273 7.45 -9.57 20.73
C GLU A 273 8.13 -8.24 21.10
N ALA A 274 7.35 -7.18 21.36
CA ALA A 274 7.87 -5.90 21.82
C ALA A 274 8.49 -5.99 23.23
N ILE A 275 7.88 -6.74 24.15
CA ILE A 275 8.44 -7.00 25.49
C ILE A 275 9.77 -7.74 25.37
N ASP A 276 9.79 -8.82 24.61
CA ASP A 276 11.00 -9.65 24.42
C ASP A 276 12.14 -8.83 23.81
N ALA A 277 11.87 -8.00 22.79
CA ALA A 277 12.86 -7.12 22.19
C ALA A 277 13.46 -6.12 23.19
N CYS A 278 12.63 -5.49 24.02
CA CYS A 278 13.09 -4.54 25.04
C CYS A 278 13.84 -5.23 26.19
N GLN A 279 13.49 -6.48 26.56
CA GLN A 279 14.21 -7.27 27.56
C GLN A 279 15.63 -7.61 27.10
N LEU A 280 15.79 -8.02 25.86
CA LEU A 280 17.11 -8.30 25.28
C LEU A 280 18.04 -7.08 25.32
N VAL A 281 17.51 -5.87 25.08
CA VAL A 281 18.28 -4.62 25.20
C VAL A 281 18.65 -4.35 26.65
N ALA A 282 17.73 -4.56 27.60
CA ALA A 282 18.01 -4.36 29.03
C ALA A 282 19.11 -5.31 29.54
N GLU A 283 19.06 -6.58 29.14
CA GLU A 283 20.08 -7.57 29.51
C GLU A 283 21.46 -7.27 28.89
N ALA A 284 21.50 -6.72 27.67
CA ALA A 284 22.74 -6.35 27.00
C ALA A 284 23.42 -5.10 27.59
N THR A 285 22.66 -4.29 28.38
CA THR A 285 23.16 -3.03 28.98
C THR A 285 23.40 -3.14 30.48
N ALA A 286 23.06 -4.27 31.12
CA ALA A 286 23.27 -4.56 32.53
C ALA A 286 24.63 -5.21 32.76
#